data_a4d9b43245286f822147468b0c15077b
#
_entry.id   a4d9b43245286f822147468b0c15077b
#
_cell.length_a   1.000
_cell.length_b   1.000
_cell.length_c   1.000
_cell.angle_alpha   90.00
_cell.angle_beta   90.00
_cell.angle_gamma   90.00
#
_symmetry.space_group_name_H-M   'P 1'
#
loop_
_entity.id
_entity.type
_entity.pdbx_description
1 polymer ?
#
loop_
_entity_poly.entity_id
_entity_poly.type
_entity_poly.pdbx_seq_one_letter_code
_entity_poly.pdbx_strand_id
1 'polypeptide(L)'
;IEKYIGKFGRKIFLLFCWLFTLIVIAAFADMVAGTFNAYTVNADGATVLSAVAKTNGSAGMVSIMFMVFAVVFGLIQKNLKLSGWKEAVLGIVFIIAAFAVGMFFPLEFNKDVWSYITFVYIFFAAVMPMWLMKQPRDYMTTFMFICMIVGAAVGLVVAHPSMNLPVYTGFNNAKLGTMFPILFVTVACGAVSGFHSLVSSGTSSKTVNNEKDMLKVGYGAMVLESLLAVLAFVLLVQLLLTEHFQLRHHSQSSAVV
;
A
#
# COMPACT_ATOMS: atom_id res chain seq x y z
N ILE A 1 10.91 -3.66 30.26
CA ILE A 1 11.31 -2.23 30.31
C ILE A 1 11.32 -1.73 31.74
N GLU A 2 10.22 -1.85 32.50
CA GLU A 2 10.16 -1.38 33.91
C GLU A 2 11.22 -2.00 34.80
N LYS A 3 11.53 -3.28 34.61
CA LYS A 3 12.57 -4.02 35.38
C LYS A 3 13.98 -3.45 35.18
N TYR A 4 14.28 -2.86 34.01
CA TYR A 4 15.64 -2.40 33.68
C TYR A 4 15.80 -0.88 33.73
N ILE A 5 14.73 -0.12 33.39
CA ILE A 5 14.78 1.35 33.23
C ILE A 5 13.91 2.07 34.30
N GLY A 6 13.22 1.31 35.12
CA GLY A 6 12.31 1.85 36.14
C GLY A 6 11.00 2.38 35.59
N LYS A 7 10.10 2.81 36.47
CA LYS A 7 8.75 3.29 36.14
C LYS A 7 8.74 4.56 35.24
N PHE A 8 9.67 5.46 35.48
CA PHE A 8 9.78 6.70 34.70
C PHE A 8 10.26 6.43 33.29
N GLY A 9 11.29 5.61 33.12
CA GLY A 9 11.78 5.20 31.82
C GLY A 9 10.72 4.47 30.98
N ARG A 10 9.90 3.61 31.63
CA ARG A 10 8.74 2.98 30.95
C ARG A 10 7.74 4.00 30.40
N LYS A 11 7.42 5.05 31.18
CA LYS A 11 6.47 6.09 30.74
C LYS A 11 7.00 6.86 29.52
N ILE A 12 8.27 7.26 29.56
CA ILE A 12 8.93 7.97 28.44
C ILE A 12 8.95 7.08 27.19
N PHE A 13 9.30 5.81 27.35
CA PHE A 13 9.32 4.87 26.21
C PHE A 13 7.93 4.68 25.60
N LEU A 14 6.89 4.55 26.41
CA LEU A 14 5.51 4.45 25.90
C LEU A 14 5.05 5.73 25.19
N LEU A 15 5.42 6.90 25.74
CA LEU A 15 5.15 8.17 25.08
C LEU A 15 5.86 8.27 23.72
N PHE A 16 7.12 7.87 23.67
CA PHE A 16 7.88 7.82 22.42
C PHE A 16 7.22 6.90 21.39
N CYS A 17 6.85 5.68 21.78
CA CYS A 17 6.15 4.75 20.88
C CYS A 17 4.83 5.31 20.38
N TRP A 18 4.08 5.99 21.24
CA TRP A 18 2.81 6.61 20.87
C TRP A 18 3.00 7.75 19.86
N LEU A 19 3.92 8.68 20.12
CA LEU A 19 4.23 9.78 19.20
C LEU A 19 4.75 9.26 17.86
N PHE A 20 5.66 8.27 17.89
CA PHE A 20 6.17 7.63 16.67
C PHE A 20 5.05 7.02 15.83
N THR A 21 4.13 6.29 16.47
CA THR A 21 2.98 5.68 15.77
C THR A 21 2.10 6.74 15.12
N LEU A 22 1.86 7.89 15.78
CA LEU A 22 1.09 9.00 15.20
C LEU A 22 1.75 9.56 13.93
N ILE A 23 3.08 9.77 13.96
CA ILE A 23 3.84 10.25 12.79
C ILE A 23 3.72 9.26 11.63
N VAL A 24 3.88 7.97 11.90
CA VAL A 24 3.76 6.91 10.88
C VAL A 24 2.35 6.89 10.28
N ILE A 25 1.30 6.93 11.11
CA ILE A 25 -0.09 6.96 10.62
C ILE A 25 -0.34 8.20 9.76
N ALA A 26 0.12 9.38 10.19
CA ALA A 26 -0.03 10.61 9.43
C ALA A 26 0.67 10.55 8.07
N ALA A 27 1.91 10.03 8.03
CA ALA A 27 2.66 9.88 6.78
C ALA A 27 1.97 8.91 5.80
N PHE A 28 1.50 7.76 6.28
CA PHE A 28 0.77 6.82 5.42
C PHE A 28 -0.60 7.35 4.98
N ALA A 29 -1.32 8.06 5.84
CA ALA A 29 -2.59 8.68 5.49
C ALA A 29 -2.42 9.74 4.38
N ASP A 30 -1.38 10.57 4.46
CA ASP A 30 -1.04 11.56 3.43
C ASP A 30 -0.66 10.89 2.10
N MET A 31 0.11 9.80 2.16
CA MET A 31 0.51 9.03 0.99
C MET A 31 -0.71 8.39 0.29
N VAL A 32 -1.62 7.80 1.05
CA VAL A 32 -2.87 7.20 0.53
C VAL A 32 -3.75 8.28 -0.11
N ALA A 33 -3.96 9.43 0.57
CA ALA A 33 -4.72 10.55 0.02
C ALA A 33 -4.09 11.11 -1.27
N GLY A 34 -2.75 11.14 -1.33
CA GLY A 34 -2.01 11.53 -2.53
C GLY A 34 -2.21 10.57 -3.71
N THR A 35 -2.27 9.26 -3.43
CA THR A 35 -2.47 8.22 -4.47
C THR A 35 -3.86 8.31 -5.12
N PHE A 36 -4.89 8.67 -4.36
CA PHE A 36 -6.26 8.80 -4.87
C PHE A 36 -6.59 10.20 -5.40
N ASN A 37 -5.67 11.15 -5.29
CA ASN A 37 -5.89 12.53 -5.72
C ASN A 37 -6.12 12.59 -7.24
N ALA A 38 -7.26 13.18 -7.63
CA ALA A 38 -7.63 13.37 -9.03
C ALA A 38 -7.06 14.65 -9.65
N TYR A 39 -6.54 15.57 -8.85
CA TYR A 39 -6.12 16.90 -9.28
C TYR A 39 -4.61 17.08 -9.19
N THR A 40 -4.07 17.85 -10.14
CA THR A 40 -2.67 18.29 -10.14
C THR A 40 -2.60 19.80 -10.22
N VAL A 41 -1.53 20.39 -9.69
CA VAL A 41 -1.27 21.83 -9.80
C VAL A 41 -0.38 22.07 -11.01
N ASN A 42 -0.86 22.89 -11.95
CA ASN A 42 -0.08 23.32 -13.11
C ASN A 42 1.01 24.34 -12.73
N ALA A 43 1.90 24.63 -13.69
CA ALA A 43 2.95 25.63 -13.52
C ALA A 43 2.42 27.02 -13.14
N ASP A 44 1.19 27.33 -13.53
CA ASP A 44 0.49 28.60 -13.25
C ASP A 44 -0.22 28.61 -11.89
N GLY A 45 -0.07 27.57 -11.07
CA GLY A 45 -0.69 27.45 -9.75
C GLY A 45 -2.18 27.06 -9.77
N ALA A 46 -2.77 26.82 -10.94
CA ALA A 46 -4.16 26.40 -11.06
C ALA A 46 -4.29 24.89 -10.83
N THR A 47 -5.29 24.49 -10.03
CA THR A 47 -5.66 23.08 -9.84
C THR A 47 -6.48 22.59 -11.03
N VAL A 48 -5.94 21.63 -11.77
CA VAL A 48 -6.59 21.02 -12.93
C VAL A 48 -6.73 19.53 -12.73
N LEU A 49 -7.71 18.95 -13.44
CA LEU A 49 -7.91 17.51 -13.44
C LEU A 49 -6.68 16.81 -14.05
N SER A 50 -6.11 15.86 -13.32
CA SER A 50 -4.95 15.10 -13.81
C SER A 50 -5.32 14.21 -14.99
N ALA A 51 -4.38 13.96 -15.90
CA ALA A 51 -4.55 12.97 -16.98
C ALA A 51 -4.91 11.56 -16.46
N VAL A 52 -4.50 11.24 -15.21
CA VAL A 52 -4.80 9.97 -14.53
C VAL A 52 -5.93 10.06 -13.50
N ALA A 53 -6.69 11.17 -13.48
CA ALA A 53 -7.75 11.41 -12.50
C ALA A 53 -8.77 10.27 -12.41
N LYS A 54 -9.22 9.78 -13.57
CA LYS A 54 -10.17 8.67 -13.63
C LYS A 54 -9.59 7.39 -13.03
N THR A 55 -8.33 7.09 -13.29
CA THR A 55 -7.64 5.91 -12.72
C THR A 55 -7.49 6.03 -11.20
N ASN A 56 -7.06 7.20 -10.71
CA ASN A 56 -6.93 7.47 -9.28
C ASN A 56 -8.29 7.42 -8.57
N GLY A 57 -9.32 8.03 -9.18
CA GLY A 57 -10.70 8.00 -8.67
C GLY A 57 -11.29 6.59 -8.65
N SER A 58 -11.02 5.77 -9.68
CA SER A 58 -11.40 4.35 -9.70
C SER A 58 -10.71 3.57 -8.59
N ALA A 59 -9.41 3.76 -8.38
CA ALA A 59 -8.65 3.11 -7.31
C ALA A 59 -9.21 3.49 -5.92
N GLY A 60 -9.57 4.76 -5.72
CA GLY A 60 -10.21 5.23 -4.50
C GLY A 60 -11.57 4.57 -4.26
N MET A 61 -12.42 4.50 -5.30
CA MET A 61 -13.73 3.84 -5.20
C MET A 61 -13.61 2.33 -4.96
N VAL A 62 -12.70 1.64 -5.67
CA VAL A 62 -12.38 0.23 -5.40
C VAL A 62 -12.00 0.03 -3.93
N SER A 63 -11.15 0.90 -3.38
CA SER A 63 -10.70 0.81 -1.98
C SER A 63 -11.86 0.97 -0.99
N ILE A 64 -12.79 1.91 -1.23
CA ILE A 64 -13.98 2.09 -0.40
C ILE A 64 -14.90 0.86 -0.50
N MET A 65 -15.19 0.40 -1.71
CA MET A 65 -16.04 -0.80 -1.91
C MET A 65 -15.41 -2.04 -1.29
N PHE A 66 -14.10 -2.18 -1.40
CA PHE A 66 -13.37 -3.27 -0.79
C PHE A 66 -13.52 -3.30 0.74
N MET A 67 -13.50 -2.13 1.38
CA MET A 67 -13.75 -2.02 2.83
C MET A 67 -15.19 -2.41 3.22
N VAL A 68 -16.17 -1.92 2.46
CA VAL A 68 -17.59 -2.24 2.68
C VAL A 68 -17.81 -3.75 2.50
N PHE A 69 -17.31 -4.31 1.43
CA PHE A 69 -17.45 -5.74 1.15
C PHE A 69 -16.69 -6.62 2.15
N ALA A 70 -15.55 -6.16 2.69
CA ALA A 70 -14.86 -6.87 3.75
C ALA A 70 -15.70 -6.97 5.03
N VAL A 71 -16.41 -5.90 5.41
CA VAL A 71 -17.32 -5.93 6.56
C VAL A 71 -18.49 -6.88 6.30
N VAL A 72 -19.11 -6.80 5.12
CA VAL A 72 -20.20 -7.73 4.73
C VAL A 72 -19.72 -9.17 4.71
N PHE A 73 -18.54 -9.42 4.16
CA PHE A 73 -17.92 -10.76 4.14
C PHE A 73 -17.68 -11.29 5.56
N GLY A 74 -17.16 -10.44 6.47
CA GLY A 74 -16.95 -10.81 7.87
C GLY A 74 -18.26 -11.18 8.60
N LEU A 75 -19.36 -10.46 8.34
CA LEU A 75 -20.67 -10.78 8.87
C LEU A 75 -21.22 -12.11 8.32
N ILE A 76 -21.04 -12.34 7.01
CA ILE A 76 -21.45 -13.59 6.35
C ILE A 76 -20.65 -14.76 6.91
N GLN A 77 -19.34 -14.62 7.04
CA GLN A 77 -18.45 -15.65 7.57
C GLN A 77 -18.84 -16.06 9.01
N LYS A 78 -19.16 -15.07 9.84
CA LYS A 78 -19.60 -15.32 11.21
C LYS A 78 -20.94 -16.06 11.29
N ASN A 79 -21.91 -15.66 10.44
CA ASN A 79 -23.27 -16.19 10.50
C ASN A 79 -23.41 -17.56 9.82
N LEU A 80 -22.77 -17.74 8.66
CA LEU A 80 -22.94 -18.93 7.82
C LEU A 80 -21.85 -19.99 8.05
N LYS A 81 -20.79 -19.70 8.87
CA LYS A 81 -19.66 -20.61 9.12
C LYS A 81 -19.18 -21.31 7.83
N LEU A 82 -19.02 -20.51 6.78
CA LEU A 82 -18.53 -20.99 5.50
C LEU A 82 -17.17 -21.64 5.68
N SER A 83 -16.93 -22.73 4.98
CA SER A 83 -15.69 -23.49 5.08
C SER A 83 -15.00 -23.62 3.74
N GLY A 84 -13.68 -23.44 3.75
CA GLY A 84 -12.79 -23.78 2.66
C GLY A 84 -13.07 -23.05 1.35
N TRP A 85 -13.36 -23.81 0.29
CA TRP A 85 -13.46 -23.26 -1.06
C TRP A 85 -14.65 -22.31 -1.27
N LYS A 86 -15.76 -22.50 -0.54
CA LYS A 86 -16.93 -21.61 -0.62
C LYS A 86 -16.61 -20.20 -0.14
N GLU A 87 -15.81 -20.11 0.90
CA GLU A 87 -15.29 -18.85 1.44
C GLU A 87 -14.38 -18.16 0.42
N ALA A 88 -13.48 -18.91 -0.23
CA ALA A 88 -12.59 -18.38 -1.26
C ALA A 88 -13.37 -17.83 -2.47
N VAL A 89 -14.35 -18.58 -2.98
CA VAL A 89 -15.20 -18.15 -4.08
C VAL A 89 -15.96 -16.87 -3.73
N LEU A 90 -16.56 -16.79 -2.54
CA LEU A 90 -17.27 -15.60 -2.10
C LEU A 90 -16.34 -14.40 -2.01
N GLY A 91 -15.12 -14.57 -1.47
CA GLY A 91 -14.12 -13.52 -1.42
C GLY A 91 -13.74 -13.01 -2.82
N ILE A 92 -13.51 -13.92 -3.76
CA ILE A 92 -13.19 -13.56 -5.17
C ILE A 92 -14.37 -12.82 -5.82
N VAL A 93 -15.61 -13.24 -5.60
CA VAL A 93 -16.81 -12.55 -6.12
C VAL A 93 -16.89 -11.13 -5.60
N PHE A 94 -16.64 -10.91 -4.30
CA PHE A 94 -16.62 -9.56 -3.74
C PHE A 94 -15.48 -8.69 -4.29
N ILE A 95 -14.32 -9.28 -4.53
CA ILE A 95 -13.20 -8.57 -5.17
C ILE A 95 -13.60 -8.12 -6.57
N ILE A 96 -14.14 -9.02 -7.39
CA ILE A 96 -14.58 -8.71 -8.75
C ILE A 96 -15.67 -7.62 -8.72
N ALA A 97 -16.62 -7.72 -7.80
CA ALA A 97 -17.67 -6.71 -7.62
C ALA A 97 -17.08 -5.33 -7.23
N ALA A 98 -16.10 -5.29 -6.34
CA ALA A 98 -15.43 -4.05 -5.94
C ALA A 98 -14.73 -3.38 -7.14
N PHE A 99 -14.00 -4.17 -7.94
CA PHE A 99 -13.37 -3.67 -9.16
C PHE A 99 -14.39 -3.18 -10.18
N ALA A 100 -15.45 -3.94 -10.43
CA ALA A 100 -16.50 -3.54 -11.36
C ALA A 100 -17.12 -2.19 -10.95
N VAL A 101 -17.53 -2.04 -9.67
CA VAL A 101 -18.11 -0.79 -9.18
C VAL A 101 -17.09 0.35 -9.29
N GLY A 102 -15.84 0.16 -8.93
CA GLY A 102 -14.82 1.20 -9.00
C GLY A 102 -14.48 1.64 -10.41
N MET A 103 -14.56 0.74 -11.40
CA MET A 103 -14.34 1.09 -12.80
C MET A 103 -15.53 1.87 -13.42
N PHE A 104 -16.76 1.55 -12.99
CA PHE A 104 -17.96 2.24 -13.50
C PHE A 104 -18.23 3.59 -12.81
N PHE A 105 -17.83 3.74 -11.55
CA PHE A 105 -18.11 4.93 -10.73
C PHE A 105 -16.83 5.50 -10.11
N PRO A 106 -15.92 6.11 -10.90
CA PRO A 106 -14.71 6.72 -10.33
C PRO A 106 -15.07 7.94 -9.47
N LEU A 107 -14.44 8.08 -8.31
CA LEU A 107 -14.58 9.21 -7.39
C LEU A 107 -13.42 10.19 -7.60
N GLU A 108 -13.67 11.28 -8.31
CA GLU A 108 -12.66 12.29 -8.65
C GLU A 108 -12.62 13.40 -7.59
N PHE A 109 -12.10 13.08 -6.41
CA PHE A 109 -11.95 14.04 -5.32
C PHE A 109 -10.52 14.59 -5.24
N ASN A 110 -10.38 15.76 -4.59
CA ASN A 110 -9.09 16.34 -4.28
C ASN A 110 -8.43 15.63 -3.07
N LYS A 111 -7.14 15.90 -2.87
CA LYS A 111 -6.34 15.30 -1.78
C LYS A 111 -6.95 15.55 -0.40
N ASP A 112 -7.50 16.75 -0.16
CA ASP A 112 -8.06 17.12 1.15
C ASP A 112 -9.28 16.28 1.50
N VAL A 113 -10.20 16.08 0.56
CA VAL A 113 -11.38 15.23 0.75
C VAL A 113 -10.95 13.79 1.02
N TRP A 114 -9.98 13.25 0.27
CA TRP A 114 -9.43 11.92 0.53
C TRP A 114 -8.76 11.81 1.90
N SER A 115 -8.10 12.86 2.38
CA SER A 115 -7.54 12.91 3.73
C SER A 115 -8.63 12.79 4.79
N TYR A 116 -9.73 13.54 4.66
CA TYR A 116 -10.86 13.43 5.59
C TYR A 116 -11.50 12.04 5.56
N ILE A 117 -11.72 11.46 4.38
CA ILE A 117 -12.26 10.09 4.24
C ILE A 117 -11.34 9.09 4.94
N THR A 118 -10.02 9.22 4.75
CA THR A 118 -9.02 8.35 5.37
C THR A 118 -9.03 8.49 6.90
N PHE A 119 -9.13 9.70 7.45
CA PHE A 119 -9.23 9.90 8.91
C PHE A 119 -10.50 9.28 9.50
N VAL A 120 -11.64 9.45 8.85
CA VAL A 120 -12.89 8.82 9.26
C VAL A 120 -12.75 7.30 9.24
N TYR A 121 -12.14 6.76 8.19
CA TYR A 121 -11.85 5.33 8.09
C TYR A 121 -10.95 4.83 9.23
N ILE A 122 -9.84 5.53 9.52
CA ILE A 122 -8.90 5.18 10.60
C ILE A 122 -9.62 5.14 11.95
N PHE A 123 -10.52 6.12 12.21
CA PHE A 123 -11.31 6.16 13.43
C PHE A 123 -12.20 4.91 13.58
N PHE A 124 -12.95 4.56 12.54
CA PHE A 124 -13.79 3.36 12.57
C PHE A 124 -12.95 2.08 12.67
N ALA A 125 -11.85 2.00 11.95
CA ALA A 125 -10.94 0.86 12.00
C ALA A 125 -10.31 0.65 13.38
N ALA A 126 -10.06 1.72 14.13
CA ALA A 126 -9.54 1.66 15.49
C ALA A 126 -10.58 1.18 16.52
N VAL A 127 -11.85 1.50 16.32
CA VAL A 127 -12.95 1.17 17.25
C VAL A 127 -13.53 -0.21 16.98
N MET A 128 -13.56 -0.63 15.71
CA MET A 128 -14.16 -1.92 15.32
C MET A 128 -13.32 -3.12 15.76
N PRO A 129 -13.98 -4.24 16.14
CA PRO A 129 -13.28 -5.47 16.49
C PRO A 129 -12.57 -6.07 15.27
N MET A 130 -11.41 -6.68 15.49
CA MET A 130 -10.53 -7.21 14.43
C MET A 130 -11.22 -8.25 13.53
N TRP A 131 -12.12 -9.05 14.07
CA TRP A 131 -12.85 -10.09 13.32
C TRP A 131 -13.84 -9.52 12.30
N LEU A 132 -14.32 -8.29 12.53
CA LEU A 132 -15.32 -7.67 11.65
C LEU A 132 -14.69 -6.99 10.43
N MET A 133 -13.58 -6.30 10.62
CA MET A 133 -13.01 -5.46 9.58
C MET A 133 -11.64 -5.95 9.09
N LYS A 134 -10.73 -6.25 10.03
CA LYS A 134 -9.34 -6.56 9.67
C LYS A 134 -9.18 -7.96 9.07
N GLN A 135 -9.66 -8.99 9.74
CA GLN A 135 -9.47 -10.38 9.29
C GLN A 135 -10.11 -10.64 7.92
N PRO A 136 -11.39 -10.26 7.65
CA PRO A 136 -11.99 -10.47 6.33
C PRO A 136 -11.30 -9.69 5.23
N ARG A 137 -10.88 -8.45 5.52
CA ARG A 137 -10.13 -7.62 4.60
C ARG A 137 -8.79 -8.24 4.25
N ASP A 138 -8.02 -8.67 5.24
CA ASP A 138 -6.70 -9.28 5.04
C ASP A 138 -6.82 -10.59 4.24
N TYR A 139 -7.88 -11.38 4.48
CA TYR A 139 -8.18 -12.57 3.70
C TYR A 139 -8.43 -12.25 2.21
N MET A 140 -9.29 -11.28 1.91
CA MET A 140 -9.55 -10.83 0.53
C MET A 140 -8.28 -10.24 -0.11
N THR A 141 -7.52 -9.44 0.63
CA THR A 141 -6.26 -8.84 0.16
C THR A 141 -5.24 -9.90 -0.25
N THR A 142 -5.22 -11.07 0.40
CA THR A 142 -4.32 -12.17 0.05
C THR A 142 -4.51 -12.64 -1.39
N PHE A 143 -5.76 -12.75 -1.86
CA PHE A 143 -6.03 -13.13 -3.26
C PHE A 143 -5.54 -12.07 -4.24
N MET A 144 -5.80 -10.78 -3.96
CA MET A 144 -5.29 -9.69 -4.77
C MET A 144 -3.76 -9.68 -4.82
N PHE A 145 -3.13 -9.92 -3.69
CA PHE A 145 -1.68 -9.94 -3.56
C PHE A 145 -1.05 -11.08 -4.38
N ILE A 146 -1.62 -12.27 -4.32
CA ILE A 146 -1.18 -13.42 -5.13
C ILE A 146 -1.37 -13.12 -6.62
N CYS A 147 -2.53 -12.62 -7.03
CA CYS A 147 -2.79 -12.24 -8.42
C CYS A 147 -1.80 -11.17 -8.91
N MET A 148 -1.46 -10.20 -8.08
CA MET A 148 -0.50 -9.16 -8.41
C MET A 148 0.92 -9.73 -8.59
N ILE A 149 1.40 -10.59 -7.69
CA ILE A 149 2.73 -11.23 -7.79
C ILE A 149 2.81 -12.09 -9.05
N VAL A 150 1.83 -12.95 -9.27
CA VAL A 150 1.80 -13.84 -10.44
C VAL A 150 1.69 -13.03 -11.72
N GLY A 151 0.78 -12.06 -11.77
CA GLY A 151 0.61 -11.17 -12.92
C GLY A 151 1.87 -10.38 -13.25
N ALA A 152 2.54 -9.82 -12.23
CA ALA A 152 3.80 -9.11 -12.40
C ALA A 152 4.92 -10.02 -12.90
N ALA A 153 5.06 -11.22 -12.33
CA ALA A 153 6.07 -12.19 -12.74
C ALA A 153 5.86 -12.66 -14.20
N VAL A 154 4.61 -13.02 -14.55
CA VAL A 154 4.26 -13.40 -15.92
C VAL A 154 4.45 -12.23 -16.87
N GLY A 155 4.03 -11.04 -16.52
CA GLY A 155 4.19 -9.82 -17.31
C GLY A 155 5.66 -9.52 -17.62
N LEU A 156 6.55 -9.65 -16.63
CA LEU A 156 7.99 -9.48 -16.83
C LEU A 156 8.58 -10.53 -17.76
N VAL A 157 8.18 -11.78 -17.63
CA VAL A 157 8.67 -12.87 -18.52
C VAL A 157 8.19 -12.67 -19.95
N VAL A 158 6.94 -12.27 -20.15
CA VAL A 158 6.36 -12.08 -21.49
C VAL A 158 6.87 -10.80 -22.16
N ALA A 159 6.99 -9.71 -21.41
CA ALA A 159 7.38 -8.41 -21.97
C ALA A 159 8.87 -8.29 -22.24
N HIS A 160 9.72 -9.13 -21.62
CA HIS A 160 11.19 -9.10 -21.74
C HIS A 160 11.77 -7.67 -21.73
N PRO A 161 11.44 -6.86 -20.73
CA PRO A 161 11.83 -5.46 -20.72
C PRO A 161 13.35 -5.30 -20.62
N SER A 162 13.93 -4.48 -21.50
CA SER A 162 15.35 -4.10 -21.41
C SER A 162 15.54 -2.99 -20.38
N MET A 163 16.43 -3.17 -19.42
CA MET A 163 16.78 -2.15 -18.44
C MET A 163 17.96 -1.32 -18.95
N ASN A 164 17.69 -0.08 -19.35
CA ASN A 164 18.68 0.88 -19.86
C ASN A 164 18.94 2.04 -18.87
N LEU A 165 18.83 1.78 -17.58
CA LEU A 165 19.18 2.77 -16.57
C LEU A 165 20.68 2.83 -16.33
N PRO A 166 21.26 4.02 -16.17
CA PRO A 166 22.63 4.17 -15.75
C PRO A 166 22.83 3.56 -14.35
N VAL A 167 23.92 2.84 -14.15
CA VAL A 167 24.24 2.20 -12.87
C VAL A 167 24.40 3.23 -11.74
N TYR A 168 24.80 4.44 -12.10
CA TYR A 168 25.02 5.53 -11.16
C TYR A 168 24.69 6.87 -11.79
N THR A 169 23.89 7.70 -11.09
CA THR A 169 23.47 9.03 -11.56
C THR A 169 24.04 10.19 -10.75
N GLY A 170 24.72 9.93 -9.63
CA GLY A 170 25.32 10.94 -8.77
C GLY A 170 24.93 10.78 -7.30
N PHE A 171 25.64 11.50 -6.42
CA PHE A 171 25.37 11.50 -4.97
C PHE A 171 24.23 12.43 -4.56
N ASN A 172 23.90 13.41 -5.39
CA ASN A 172 22.88 14.44 -5.10
C ASN A 172 21.73 14.33 -6.09
N ASN A 173 20.51 14.27 -5.56
CA ASN A 173 19.29 14.38 -6.33
C ASN A 173 18.62 15.71 -6.03
N ALA A 174 18.23 16.46 -7.07
CA ALA A 174 17.63 17.79 -6.93
C ALA A 174 16.31 17.80 -6.12
N LYS A 175 15.56 16.68 -6.14
CA LYS A 175 14.27 16.53 -5.44
C LYS A 175 14.38 15.85 -4.07
N LEU A 176 15.30 14.89 -3.94
CA LEU A 176 15.40 14.03 -2.74
C LEU A 176 16.59 14.40 -1.84
N GLY A 177 17.50 15.26 -2.31
CA GLY A 177 18.71 15.63 -1.58
C GLY A 177 19.87 14.64 -1.76
N THR A 178 20.74 14.55 -0.75
CA THR A 178 21.94 13.71 -0.80
C THR A 178 21.61 12.23 -0.61
N MET A 179 22.32 11.37 -1.34
CA MET A 179 22.17 9.91 -1.21
C MET A 179 22.36 9.44 0.24
N PHE A 180 23.34 9.97 0.93
CA PHE A 180 23.53 9.74 2.37
C PHE A 180 23.05 10.98 3.15
N PRO A 181 22.21 10.85 4.20
CA PRO A 181 21.67 9.59 4.78
C PRO A 181 20.33 9.11 4.16
N ILE A 182 19.70 9.87 3.27
CA ILE A 182 18.28 9.71 2.88
C ILE A 182 18.00 8.33 2.28
N LEU A 183 18.81 7.89 1.30
CA LEU A 183 18.63 6.58 0.69
C LEU A 183 18.76 5.45 1.72
N PHE A 184 19.77 5.55 2.60
CA PHE A 184 20.01 4.53 3.61
C PHE A 184 18.89 4.46 4.65
N VAL A 185 18.33 5.60 5.06
CA VAL A 185 17.16 5.64 5.97
C VAL A 185 15.94 5.03 5.30
N THR A 186 15.71 5.33 4.02
CA THR A 186 14.58 4.77 3.27
C THR A 186 14.69 3.26 3.09
N VAL A 187 15.89 2.75 2.74
CA VAL A 187 16.15 1.31 2.62
C VAL A 187 16.08 0.62 3.99
N ALA A 188 16.55 1.27 5.05
CA ALA A 188 16.48 0.72 6.41
C ALA A 188 15.03 0.50 6.87
N CYS A 189 14.07 1.29 6.40
CA CYS A 189 12.65 1.08 6.70
C CYS A 189 12.17 -0.31 6.24
N GLY A 190 12.59 -0.78 5.07
CA GLY A 190 12.27 -2.12 4.58
C GLY A 190 13.07 -3.24 5.26
N ALA A 191 14.35 -2.99 5.56
CA ALA A 191 15.25 -4.02 6.08
C ALA A 191 15.13 -4.25 7.60
N VAL A 192 14.94 -3.18 8.38
CA VAL A 192 14.97 -3.17 9.87
C VAL A 192 13.76 -2.40 10.43
N SER A 193 12.62 -2.45 9.77
CA SER A 193 11.45 -1.67 10.15
C SER A 193 11.01 -1.93 11.60
N GLY A 194 11.00 -0.89 12.42
CA GLY A 194 10.42 -0.94 13.76
C GLY A 194 8.91 -1.25 13.76
N PHE A 195 8.24 -1.00 12.64
CA PHE A 195 6.84 -1.34 12.46
C PHE A 195 6.60 -2.85 12.39
N HIS A 196 7.49 -3.62 11.79
CA HIS A 196 7.44 -5.09 11.83
C HIS A 196 7.46 -5.62 13.27
N SER A 197 8.26 -5.02 14.14
CA SER A 197 8.28 -5.35 15.56
C SER A 197 6.93 -5.07 16.25
N LEU A 198 6.29 -3.94 15.94
CA LEU A 198 4.96 -3.60 16.46
C LEU A 198 3.87 -4.56 15.95
N VAL A 199 3.90 -4.90 14.67
CA VAL A 199 2.93 -5.84 14.07
C VAL A 199 3.13 -7.25 14.62
N SER A 200 4.36 -7.72 14.73
CA SER A 200 4.64 -9.07 15.26
C SER A 200 4.17 -9.23 16.70
N SER A 201 4.45 -8.27 17.59
CA SER A 201 4.06 -8.31 18.99
C SER A 201 2.60 -7.95 19.24
N GLY A 202 2.04 -7.01 18.46
CA GLY A 202 0.69 -6.48 18.66
C GLY A 202 -0.43 -7.25 17.96
N THR A 203 -0.15 -7.85 16.80
CA THR A 203 -1.16 -8.48 15.95
C THR A 203 -0.86 -9.93 15.65
N SER A 204 0.29 -10.23 15.02
CA SER A 204 0.61 -11.58 14.54
C SER A 204 0.68 -12.59 15.68
N SER A 205 1.31 -12.23 16.80
CA SER A 205 1.38 -13.09 18.00
C SER A 205 0.02 -13.44 18.59
N LYS A 206 -1.01 -12.62 18.35
CA LYS A 206 -2.38 -12.86 18.84
C LYS A 206 -3.25 -13.65 17.87
N THR A 207 -2.83 -13.78 16.62
CA THR A 207 -3.61 -14.42 15.55
C THR A 207 -3.06 -15.78 15.12
N VAL A 208 -1.80 -16.08 15.44
CA VAL A 208 -1.19 -17.39 15.17
C VAL A 208 -1.71 -18.43 16.16
N ASN A 209 -2.37 -19.46 15.64
CA ASN A 209 -2.96 -20.52 16.46
C ASN A 209 -1.98 -21.66 16.81
N ASN A 210 -0.91 -21.84 16.03
CA ASN A 210 0.06 -22.92 16.20
C ASN A 210 1.49 -22.39 16.12
N GLU A 211 2.32 -22.79 17.05
CA GLU A 211 3.74 -22.40 17.07
C GLU A 211 4.51 -22.88 15.82
N LYS A 212 4.12 -24.00 15.21
CA LYS A 212 4.72 -24.50 13.97
C LYS A 212 4.54 -23.56 12.78
N ASP A 213 3.54 -22.70 12.81
CA ASP A 213 3.26 -21.73 11.74
C ASP A 213 4.02 -20.41 11.93
N MET A 214 4.68 -20.20 13.08
CA MET A 214 5.43 -18.98 13.35
C MET A 214 6.55 -18.75 12.32
N LEU A 215 7.25 -19.80 11.90
CA LEU A 215 8.30 -19.71 10.89
C LEU A 215 7.72 -19.30 9.53
N LYS A 216 6.58 -19.86 9.14
CA LYS A 216 5.90 -19.53 7.87
C LYS A 216 5.38 -18.09 7.89
N VAL A 217 4.75 -17.67 8.98
CA VAL A 217 4.19 -16.31 9.13
C VAL A 217 5.29 -15.26 9.23
N GLY A 218 6.36 -15.49 9.99
CA GLY A 218 7.45 -14.56 10.13
C GLY A 218 8.36 -14.54 8.90
N TYR A 219 9.14 -15.61 8.73
CA TYR A 219 10.15 -15.69 7.67
C TYR A 219 9.53 -15.77 6.26
N GLY A 220 8.48 -16.58 6.10
CA GLY A 220 7.80 -16.71 4.81
C GLY A 220 7.21 -15.40 4.30
N ALA A 221 6.60 -14.59 5.19
CA ALA A 221 6.09 -13.28 4.81
C ALA A 221 7.20 -12.32 4.38
N MET A 222 8.36 -12.32 5.06
CA MET A 222 9.50 -11.49 4.70
C MET A 222 10.10 -11.86 3.34
N VAL A 223 10.14 -13.15 2.99
CA VAL A 223 10.59 -13.62 1.66
C VAL A 223 9.62 -13.15 0.58
N LEU A 224 8.30 -13.25 0.82
CA LEU A 224 7.29 -12.73 -0.12
C LEU A 224 7.36 -11.21 -0.28
N GLU A 225 7.59 -10.48 0.79
CA GLU A 225 7.79 -9.03 0.75
C GLU A 225 9.01 -8.65 -0.08
N SER A 226 10.12 -9.35 0.10
CA SER A 226 11.34 -9.15 -0.69
C SER A 226 11.12 -9.43 -2.18
N LEU A 227 10.42 -10.51 -2.51
CA LEU A 227 10.05 -10.83 -3.89
C LEU A 227 9.16 -9.73 -4.50
N LEU A 228 8.16 -9.27 -3.76
CA LEU A 228 7.30 -8.18 -4.20
C LEU A 228 8.10 -6.88 -4.42
N ALA A 229 9.01 -6.55 -3.53
CA ALA A 229 9.85 -5.36 -3.65
C ALA A 229 10.69 -5.39 -4.93
N VAL A 230 11.30 -6.53 -5.27
CA VAL A 230 12.05 -6.71 -6.53
C VAL A 230 11.13 -6.57 -7.74
N LEU A 231 9.97 -7.23 -7.75
CA LEU A 231 9.00 -7.11 -8.85
C LEU A 231 8.51 -5.67 -9.02
N ALA A 232 8.15 -5.01 -7.92
CA ALA A 232 7.69 -3.62 -7.93
C ALA A 232 8.78 -2.67 -8.44
N PHE A 233 10.03 -2.87 -8.02
CA PHE A 233 11.16 -2.07 -8.49
C PHE A 233 11.36 -2.20 -10.00
N VAL A 234 11.36 -3.41 -10.54
CA VAL A 234 11.53 -3.66 -11.98
C VAL A 234 10.37 -3.04 -12.78
N LEU A 235 9.12 -3.20 -12.32
CA LEU A 235 7.96 -2.60 -12.96
C LEU A 235 7.98 -1.07 -12.92
N LEU A 236 8.37 -0.46 -11.80
CA LEU A 236 8.50 0.99 -11.67
C LEU A 236 9.54 1.54 -12.64
N VAL A 237 10.68 0.88 -12.74
CA VAL A 237 11.73 1.26 -13.71
C VAL A 237 11.20 1.24 -15.13
N GLN A 238 10.42 0.24 -15.50
CA GLN A 238 9.80 0.14 -16.82
C GLN A 238 8.81 1.27 -17.09
N LEU A 239 7.94 1.58 -16.15
CA LEU A 239 6.97 2.68 -16.27
C LEU A 239 7.69 4.00 -16.51
N LEU A 240 8.72 4.31 -15.73
CA LEU A 240 9.50 5.54 -15.88
C LEU A 240 10.19 5.64 -17.25
N LEU A 241 10.72 4.53 -17.78
CA LEU A 241 11.31 4.48 -19.11
C LEU A 241 10.28 4.73 -20.21
N THR A 242 9.08 4.16 -20.07
CA THR A 242 7.99 4.34 -21.03
C THR A 242 7.51 5.79 -21.04
N GLU A 243 7.33 6.43 -19.91
CA GLU A 243 6.95 7.84 -19.82
C GLU A 243 8.02 8.76 -20.44
N HIS A 244 9.31 8.54 -20.14
CA HIS A 244 10.40 9.30 -20.74
C HIS A 244 10.46 9.15 -22.26
N PHE A 245 10.17 7.96 -22.78
CA PHE A 245 10.14 7.71 -24.22
C PHE A 245 8.97 8.45 -24.89
N GLN A 246 7.78 8.41 -24.29
CA GLN A 246 6.60 9.13 -24.80
C GLN A 246 6.81 10.64 -24.80
N LEU A 247 7.38 11.20 -23.74
CA LEU A 247 7.68 12.64 -23.64
C LEU A 247 8.69 13.09 -24.71
N ARG A 248 9.72 12.30 -25.01
CA ARG A 248 10.68 12.58 -26.08
C ARG A 248 10.02 12.59 -27.46
N HIS A 249 9.16 11.63 -27.74
CA HIS A 249 8.45 11.57 -29.03
C HIS A 249 7.49 12.75 -29.20
N HIS A 250 6.79 13.14 -28.13
CA HIS A 250 5.91 14.32 -28.18
C HIS A 250 6.69 15.63 -28.41
N SER A 251 7.83 15.78 -27.76
CA SER A 251 8.73 16.95 -27.92
C SER A 251 9.35 17.02 -29.32
N GLN A 252 9.69 15.91 -29.93
CA GLN A 252 10.21 15.86 -31.31
C GLN A 252 9.11 16.11 -32.36
N SER A 253 7.90 15.63 -32.11
CA SER A 253 6.75 15.86 -33.00
C SER A 253 6.30 17.33 -32.98
N SER A 254 6.41 18.01 -31.85
CA SER A 254 6.08 19.45 -31.72
C SER A 254 7.20 20.38 -32.19
N ALA A 255 8.40 19.88 -32.43
CA ALA A 255 9.53 20.67 -32.98
C ALA A 255 9.65 20.60 -34.51
N VAL A 256 8.79 19.78 -35.17
CA VAL A 256 8.77 19.60 -36.66
C VAL A 256 7.58 20.31 -37.31
N VAL A 257 6.70 20.97 -36.53
CA VAL A 257 5.61 21.84 -36.97
C VAL A 257 5.96 23.28 -36.71
#